data_3c6d99df2888e6eca5d8d36a81e3b6ab
#
_entry.id   3c6d99df2888e6eca5d8d36a81e3b6ab
#
_cell.length_a   1.000
_cell.length_b   1.000
_cell.length_c   1.000
_cell.angle_alpha   90.00
_cell.angle_beta   90.00
_cell.angle_gamma   90.00
#
_symmetry.space_group_name_H-M   'P 1'
#
loop_
_entity.id
_entity.type
_entity.pdbx_description
1 polymer ?
#
loop_
_entity_poly.entity_id
_entity_poly.type
_entity_poly.pdbx_seq_one_letter_code
_entity_poly.pdbx_strand_id
1 'polypeptide(L)'
;ESLFREVIGMKELAIFYRDRENPRAIQYIEDNFYNILGDYINITNYYIDEMSDDQFINADVYIVCYEETLNHLVNRINDFSKVVVMTRCIQQQYLRPILEIPADTKVLVVNDSKESVLQTMYMIYELGIGHLSLIPFEESIAAAGGYADFDTAIVTCDSEHLIPRH
;
A
#
# COMPACT_ATOMS: atom_id res chain seq x y z
N GLU A 1 -16.22 -30.40 9.17
CA GLU A 1 -15.22 -29.29 8.96
C GLU A 1 -13.84 -29.83 8.60
N SER A 2 -13.36 -30.92 9.26
CA SER A 2 -12.02 -31.49 8.99
C SER A 2 -11.88 -32.11 7.59
N LEU A 3 -12.92 -32.73 7.05
CA LEU A 3 -12.91 -33.35 5.72
C LEU A 3 -12.88 -32.30 4.57
N PHE A 4 -13.46 -31.11 4.79
CA PHE A 4 -13.41 -30.01 3.82
C PHE A 4 -12.01 -29.37 3.76
N ARG A 5 -11.28 -29.35 4.87
CA ARG A 5 -9.89 -28.85 4.91
C ARG A 5 -8.92 -29.73 4.12
N GLU A 6 -9.13 -31.03 4.08
CA GLU A 6 -8.29 -31.96 3.30
C GLU A 6 -8.57 -31.92 1.78
N VAL A 7 -9.77 -31.51 1.36
CA VAL A 7 -10.16 -31.45 -0.07
C VAL A 7 -9.80 -30.12 -0.73
N ILE A 8 -9.78 -29.02 0.04
CA ILE A 8 -9.29 -27.70 -0.41
C ILE A 8 -7.95 -27.51 0.28
N GLY A 9 -6.86 -28.08 -0.27
CA GLY A 9 -5.52 -27.88 0.30
C GLY A 9 -5.22 -26.41 0.55
N MET A 10 -4.44 -26.11 1.60
CA MET A 10 -3.95 -24.75 1.87
C MET A 10 -3.30 -24.19 0.59
N LYS A 11 -3.63 -22.95 0.26
CA LYS A 11 -3.07 -22.25 -0.89
C LYS A 11 -1.86 -21.43 -0.47
N GLU A 12 -0.76 -21.59 -1.21
CA GLU A 12 0.44 -20.81 -1.00
C GLU A 12 0.32 -19.45 -1.69
N LEU A 13 0.40 -18.39 -0.89
CA LEU A 13 0.33 -17.01 -1.32
C LEU A 13 1.70 -16.36 -1.13
N ALA A 14 2.37 -16.03 -2.22
CA ALA A 14 3.63 -15.28 -2.20
C ALA A 14 3.34 -13.79 -2.35
N ILE A 15 3.69 -12.97 -1.35
CA ILE A 15 3.50 -11.52 -1.41
C ILE A 15 4.86 -10.85 -1.57
N PHE A 16 4.97 -9.99 -2.59
CA PHE A 16 6.19 -9.29 -2.93
C PHE A 16 6.10 -7.82 -2.54
N TYR A 17 7.01 -7.44 -1.63
CA TYR A 17 7.25 -6.07 -1.21
C TYR A 17 8.55 -5.57 -1.80
N ARG A 18 8.73 -4.24 -1.91
CA ARG A 18 10.01 -3.66 -2.32
C ARG A 18 11.09 -3.94 -1.28
N ASP A 19 10.79 -3.67 -0.03
CA ASP A 19 11.68 -3.73 1.13
C ASP A 19 10.87 -3.97 2.43
N ARG A 20 11.55 -3.93 3.59
CA ARG A 20 10.95 -4.08 4.93
C ARG A 20 10.72 -2.76 5.67
N GLU A 21 10.87 -1.63 5.02
CA GLU A 21 10.88 -0.33 5.70
C GLU A 21 9.56 0.00 6.41
N ASN A 22 8.43 -0.53 5.93
CA ASN A 22 7.14 -0.32 6.57
C ASN A 22 6.48 -1.61 7.11
N PRO A 23 6.90 -2.10 8.30
CA PRO A 23 6.35 -3.33 8.88
C PRO A 23 4.85 -3.22 9.23
N ARG A 24 4.33 -2.02 9.48
CA ARG A 24 2.89 -1.82 9.76
C ARG A 24 2.04 -2.01 8.51
N ALA A 25 2.48 -1.48 7.37
CA ALA A 25 1.78 -1.69 6.10
C ALA A 25 1.81 -3.16 5.69
N ILE A 26 2.94 -3.84 5.89
CA ILE A 26 3.07 -5.29 5.65
C ILE A 26 2.06 -6.06 6.51
N GLN A 27 2.04 -5.82 7.81
CA GLN A 27 1.11 -6.48 8.73
C GLN A 27 -0.35 -6.19 8.36
N TYR A 28 -0.68 -4.95 8.01
CA TYR A 28 -2.03 -4.58 7.57
C TYR A 28 -2.48 -5.36 6.32
N ILE A 29 -1.59 -5.54 5.35
CA ILE A 29 -1.87 -6.32 4.14
C ILE A 29 -2.11 -7.79 4.49
N GLU A 30 -1.25 -8.39 5.31
CA GLU A 30 -1.39 -9.79 5.77
C GLU A 30 -2.71 -10.00 6.52
N ASP A 31 -3.02 -9.13 7.48
CA ASP A 31 -4.25 -9.21 8.27
C ASP A 31 -5.50 -9.15 7.38
N ASN A 32 -5.48 -8.31 6.34
CA ASN A 32 -6.58 -8.25 5.37
C ASN A 32 -6.73 -9.54 4.57
N PHE A 33 -5.63 -10.16 4.13
CA PHE A 33 -5.70 -11.44 3.44
C PHE A 33 -6.24 -12.53 4.35
N TYR A 34 -5.77 -12.63 5.60
CA TYR A 34 -6.29 -13.59 6.58
C TYR A 34 -7.76 -13.34 6.93
N ASN A 35 -8.18 -12.08 7.07
CA ASN A 35 -9.56 -11.72 7.34
C ASN A 35 -10.52 -12.10 6.19
N ILE A 36 -10.07 -12.03 4.94
CA ILE A 36 -10.88 -12.32 3.76
C ILE A 36 -10.86 -13.82 3.43
N LEU A 37 -9.67 -14.44 3.47
CA LEU A 37 -9.46 -15.81 2.98
C LEU A 37 -9.39 -16.85 4.11
N GLY A 38 -9.29 -16.41 5.36
CA GLY A 38 -9.25 -17.28 6.54
C GLY A 38 -8.03 -18.19 6.58
N ASP A 39 -8.19 -19.33 7.23
CA ASP A 39 -7.13 -20.33 7.45
C ASP A 39 -6.84 -21.22 6.22
N TYR A 40 -7.35 -20.84 5.04
CA TYR A 40 -7.13 -21.60 3.80
C TYR A 40 -5.89 -21.18 3.02
N ILE A 41 -5.17 -20.17 3.52
CA ILE A 41 -3.96 -19.66 2.90
C ILE A 41 -2.76 -19.80 3.83
N ASN A 42 -1.60 -19.95 3.21
CA ASN A 42 -0.30 -19.79 3.83
C ASN A 42 0.42 -18.63 3.14
N ILE A 43 0.76 -17.58 3.88
CA ILE A 43 1.40 -16.38 3.33
C ILE A 43 2.90 -16.47 3.53
N THR A 44 3.65 -16.23 2.45
CA THR A 44 5.11 -16.05 2.50
C THR A 44 5.46 -14.69 1.89
N ASN A 45 6.13 -13.85 2.67
CA ASN A 45 6.58 -12.54 2.23
C ASN A 45 7.96 -12.61 1.60
N TYR A 46 8.11 -11.91 0.49
CA TYR A 46 9.36 -11.73 -0.22
C TYR A 46 9.68 -10.25 -0.35
N TYR A 47 10.93 -9.88 -0.13
CA TYR A 47 11.42 -8.51 -0.21
C TYR A 47 12.40 -8.45 -1.37
N ILE A 48 12.10 -7.62 -2.37
CA ILE A 48 12.84 -7.58 -3.63
C ILE A 48 14.31 -7.23 -3.43
N ASP A 49 14.60 -6.31 -2.51
CA ASP A 49 15.95 -5.89 -2.17
C ASP A 49 16.80 -6.97 -1.47
N GLU A 50 16.15 -7.98 -0.87
CA GLU A 50 16.81 -9.12 -0.20
C GLU A 50 16.91 -10.37 -1.09
N MET A 51 16.24 -10.38 -2.24
CA MET A 51 16.17 -11.56 -3.10
C MET A 51 17.43 -11.72 -3.95
N SER A 52 17.98 -12.94 -3.98
CA SER A 52 19.04 -13.29 -4.93
C SER A 52 18.51 -13.44 -6.36
N ASP A 53 19.38 -13.21 -7.36
CA ASP A 53 18.98 -13.25 -8.78
C ASP A 53 18.55 -14.64 -9.28
N ASP A 54 19.00 -15.68 -8.62
CA ASP A 54 18.72 -17.09 -8.93
C ASP A 54 17.58 -17.68 -8.06
N GLN A 55 16.97 -16.89 -7.19
CA GLN A 55 15.89 -17.34 -6.30
C GLN A 55 14.61 -17.57 -7.11
N PHE A 56 14.20 -18.84 -7.21
CA PHE A 56 12.95 -19.24 -7.83
C PHE A 56 11.85 -19.44 -6.78
N ILE A 57 10.66 -18.96 -7.07
CA ILE A 57 9.52 -19.01 -6.15
C ILE A 57 8.38 -19.76 -6.80
N ASN A 58 7.82 -20.71 -6.06
CA ASN A 58 6.64 -21.46 -6.46
C ASN A 58 5.50 -21.22 -5.46
N ALA A 59 4.37 -20.71 -5.96
CA ALA A 59 3.18 -20.46 -5.18
C ALA A 59 1.92 -20.69 -6.03
N ASP A 60 0.77 -20.76 -5.37
CA ASP A 60 -0.53 -20.83 -6.06
C ASP A 60 -0.94 -19.46 -6.62
N VAL A 61 -0.60 -18.38 -5.90
CA VAL A 61 -0.85 -16.98 -6.30
C VAL A 61 0.33 -16.11 -5.90
N TYR A 62 0.68 -15.17 -6.76
CA TYR A 62 1.72 -14.18 -6.54
C TYR A 62 1.08 -12.80 -6.42
N ILE A 63 1.20 -12.16 -5.28
CA ILE A 63 0.69 -10.81 -5.03
C ILE A 63 1.85 -9.82 -5.13
N VAL A 64 1.68 -8.80 -5.95
CA VAL A 64 2.66 -7.74 -6.16
C VAL A 64 2.10 -6.44 -5.60
N CYS A 65 2.75 -5.90 -4.56
CA CYS A 65 2.29 -4.68 -3.89
C CYS A 65 2.62 -3.40 -4.66
N TYR A 66 3.62 -3.46 -5.55
CA TYR A 66 4.09 -2.34 -6.36
C TYR A 66 4.33 -2.79 -7.79
N GLU A 67 3.71 -2.12 -8.77
CA GLU A 67 3.79 -2.48 -10.18
C GLU A 67 5.24 -2.51 -10.70
N GLU A 68 6.09 -1.60 -10.25
CA GLU A 68 7.51 -1.55 -10.60
C GLU A 68 8.29 -2.80 -10.22
N THR A 69 7.80 -3.58 -9.25
CA THR A 69 8.45 -4.83 -8.82
C THR A 69 8.20 -6.00 -9.77
N LEU A 70 7.25 -5.88 -10.71
CA LEU A 70 6.92 -6.94 -11.69
C LEU A 70 8.13 -7.40 -12.49
N ASN A 71 8.99 -6.48 -12.92
CA ASN A 71 10.17 -6.80 -13.71
C ASN A 71 11.14 -7.74 -12.98
N HIS A 72 11.17 -7.68 -11.64
CA HIS A 72 12.01 -8.56 -10.84
C HIS A 72 11.49 -9.99 -10.76
N LEU A 73 10.23 -10.25 -11.14
CA LEU A 73 9.62 -11.57 -11.08
C LEU A 73 9.76 -12.37 -12.37
N VAL A 74 10.10 -11.74 -13.48
CA VAL A 74 10.08 -12.36 -14.85
C VAL A 74 10.80 -13.70 -14.90
N ASN A 75 11.94 -13.83 -14.23
CA ASN A 75 12.75 -15.06 -14.23
C ASN A 75 12.63 -15.85 -12.91
N ARG A 76 11.76 -15.45 -11.98
CA ARG A 76 11.68 -16.02 -10.63
C ARG A 76 10.40 -16.78 -10.35
N ILE A 77 9.43 -16.69 -11.27
CA ILE A 77 8.16 -17.41 -11.19
C ILE A 77 7.89 -18.11 -12.53
N ASN A 78 7.15 -19.20 -12.48
CA ASN A 78 6.89 -20.03 -13.65
C ASN A 78 5.57 -19.70 -14.38
N ASP A 79 4.67 -18.99 -13.74
CA ASP A 79 3.33 -18.77 -14.29
C ASP A 79 2.84 -17.35 -13.96
N PHE A 80 2.98 -16.44 -14.91
CA PHE A 80 2.53 -15.06 -14.82
C PHE A 80 1.00 -14.92 -14.77
N SER A 81 0.24 -15.93 -15.19
CA SER A 81 -1.23 -15.90 -15.09
C SER A 81 -1.73 -15.92 -13.65
N LYS A 82 -0.87 -16.29 -12.70
CA LYS A 82 -1.15 -16.31 -11.27
C LYS A 82 -0.73 -15.02 -10.55
N VAL A 83 -0.22 -14.03 -11.28
CA VAL A 83 0.21 -12.75 -10.71
C VAL A 83 -0.98 -11.81 -10.58
N VAL A 84 -1.15 -11.27 -9.38
CA VAL A 84 -2.13 -10.22 -9.06
C VAL A 84 -1.38 -8.99 -8.59
N VAL A 85 -1.53 -7.89 -9.31
CA VAL A 85 -0.98 -6.59 -8.89
C VAL A 85 -2.00 -5.90 -8.00
N MET A 86 -1.59 -5.52 -6.80
CA MET A 86 -2.44 -4.75 -5.91
C MET A 86 -2.59 -3.33 -6.44
N THR A 87 -3.82 -2.91 -6.66
CA THR A 87 -4.13 -1.53 -6.97
C THR A 87 -4.64 -0.83 -5.71
N ARG A 88 -3.96 0.24 -5.32
CA ARG A 88 -4.40 1.08 -4.21
C ARG A 88 -5.55 1.97 -4.68
N CYS A 89 -6.55 2.16 -3.85
CA CYS A 89 -7.65 3.08 -4.12
C CYS A 89 -8.06 3.82 -2.85
N ILE A 90 -8.61 5.02 -3.02
CA ILE A 90 -9.24 5.74 -1.92
C ILE A 90 -10.58 5.07 -1.62
N GLN A 91 -10.77 4.63 -0.38
CA GLN A 91 -12.02 4.01 0.04
C GLN A 91 -13.20 4.99 -0.13
N GLN A 92 -14.34 4.47 -0.57
CA GLN A 92 -15.52 5.28 -0.88
C GLN A 92 -15.96 6.22 0.25
N GLN A 93 -15.81 5.79 1.49
CA GLN A 93 -16.16 6.61 2.67
C GLN A 93 -15.34 7.90 2.80
N TYR A 94 -14.14 7.95 2.22
CA TYR A 94 -13.25 9.12 2.26
C TYR A 94 -13.40 10.01 1.02
N LEU A 95 -13.99 9.51 -0.07
CA LEU A 95 -14.15 10.29 -1.31
C LEU A 95 -15.00 11.54 -1.08
N ARG A 96 -16.15 11.38 -0.42
CA ARG A 96 -17.05 12.50 -0.16
C ARG A 96 -16.40 13.60 0.68
N PRO A 97 -15.78 13.33 1.84
CA PRO A 97 -15.04 14.34 2.59
C PRO A 97 -13.97 15.07 1.76
N ILE A 98 -13.25 14.36 0.90
CA ILE A 98 -12.21 14.97 0.04
C ILE A 98 -12.85 15.89 -1.02
N LEU A 99 -13.97 15.48 -1.62
CA LEU A 99 -14.70 16.26 -2.62
C LEU A 99 -15.34 17.53 -2.01
N GLU A 100 -15.69 17.51 -0.74
CA GLU A 100 -16.29 18.64 0.01
C GLU A 100 -15.24 19.68 0.48
N ILE A 101 -13.94 19.40 0.35
CA ILE A 101 -12.89 20.40 0.63
C ILE A 101 -13.02 21.55 -0.37
N PRO A 102 -13.07 22.81 0.08
CA PRO A 102 -13.22 23.98 -0.79
C PRO A 102 -12.09 24.04 -1.85
N ALA A 103 -12.44 24.58 -3.02
CA ALA A 103 -11.47 24.82 -4.09
C ALA A 103 -10.32 25.71 -3.60
N ASP A 104 -9.14 25.52 -4.17
CA ASP A 104 -7.90 26.25 -3.85
C ASP A 104 -7.39 26.05 -2.42
N THR A 105 -8.02 25.14 -1.64
CA THR A 105 -7.51 24.78 -0.31
C THR A 105 -6.15 24.09 -0.45
N LYS A 106 -5.18 24.55 0.34
CA LYS A 106 -3.89 23.86 0.51
C LYS A 106 -4.08 22.67 1.44
N VAL A 107 -3.88 21.49 0.90
CA VAL A 107 -4.09 20.24 1.61
C VAL A 107 -2.77 19.51 1.77
N LEU A 108 -2.35 19.27 2.99
CA LEU A 108 -1.17 18.48 3.28
C LEU A 108 -1.48 17.00 3.06
N VAL A 109 -0.67 16.32 2.25
CA VAL A 109 -0.80 14.86 2.04
C VAL A 109 0.27 14.16 2.83
N VAL A 110 -0.15 13.36 3.82
CA VAL A 110 0.73 12.67 4.77
C VAL A 110 0.67 11.17 4.55
N ASN A 111 1.83 10.57 4.33
CA ASN A 111 2.03 9.13 4.24
C ASN A 111 3.42 8.79 4.81
N ASP A 112 3.71 7.51 4.97
CA ASP A 112 4.92 6.96 5.61
C ASP A 112 6.21 7.14 4.82
N SER A 113 6.13 7.36 3.51
CA SER A 113 7.28 7.60 2.65
C SER A 113 6.97 8.65 1.58
N LYS A 114 8.00 9.25 1.02
CA LYS A 114 7.88 10.23 -0.07
C LYS A 114 7.16 9.64 -1.28
N GLU A 115 7.50 8.41 -1.64
CA GLU A 115 6.89 7.67 -2.75
C GLU A 115 5.41 7.45 -2.50
N SER A 116 5.04 7.02 -1.29
CA SER A 116 3.65 6.80 -0.87
C SER A 116 2.84 8.10 -0.85
N VAL A 117 3.46 9.23 -0.45
CA VAL A 117 2.83 10.56 -0.56
C VAL A 117 2.52 10.90 -2.01
N LEU A 118 3.49 10.76 -2.91
CA LEU A 118 3.30 11.04 -4.34
C LEU A 118 2.24 10.13 -4.98
N GLN A 119 2.23 8.85 -4.63
CA GLN A 119 1.18 7.92 -5.09
C GLN A 119 -0.21 8.33 -4.60
N THR A 120 -0.33 8.76 -3.34
CA THR A 120 -1.60 9.26 -2.79
C THR A 120 -2.08 10.50 -3.54
N MET A 121 -1.18 11.45 -3.80
CA MET A 121 -1.49 12.65 -4.60
C MET A 121 -1.94 12.27 -6.01
N TYR A 122 -1.23 11.36 -6.66
CA TYR A 122 -1.58 10.87 -7.99
C TYR A 122 -2.97 10.23 -8.03
N MET A 123 -3.30 9.36 -7.07
CA MET A 123 -4.64 8.77 -6.95
C MET A 123 -5.74 9.83 -6.83
N ILE A 124 -5.50 10.90 -6.05
CA ILE A 124 -6.46 12.01 -5.91
C ILE A 124 -6.66 12.72 -7.26
N TYR A 125 -5.59 12.99 -8.00
CA TYR A 125 -5.68 13.62 -9.32
C TYR A 125 -6.37 12.71 -10.36
N GLU A 126 -6.12 11.40 -10.35
CA GLU A 126 -6.78 10.47 -11.27
C GLU A 126 -8.30 10.38 -11.06
N LEU A 127 -8.78 10.64 -9.84
CA LEU A 127 -10.21 10.77 -9.55
C LEU A 127 -10.83 12.08 -10.08
N GLY A 128 -10.06 12.91 -10.75
CA GLY A 128 -10.52 14.20 -11.26
C GLY A 128 -10.61 15.30 -10.19
N ILE A 129 -10.04 15.07 -9.00
CA ILE A 129 -10.03 16.04 -7.89
C ILE A 129 -8.86 17.03 -8.11
N GLY A 130 -8.99 17.88 -9.11
CA GLY A 130 -7.96 18.86 -9.48
C GLY A 130 -8.16 20.26 -8.86
N HIS A 131 -9.19 20.45 -8.03
CA HIS A 131 -9.49 21.74 -7.42
C HIS A 131 -8.71 22.00 -6.11
N LEU A 132 -7.96 21.00 -5.60
CA LEU A 132 -7.16 21.11 -4.38
C LEU A 132 -5.70 21.43 -4.72
N SER A 133 -5.05 22.21 -3.86
CA SER A 133 -3.61 22.42 -3.90
C SER A 133 -2.92 21.42 -2.98
N LEU A 134 -2.56 20.24 -3.51
CA LEU A 134 -1.94 19.18 -2.72
C LEU A 134 -0.46 19.49 -2.45
N ILE A 135 -0.07 19.42 -1.18
CA ILE A 135 1.29 19.66 -0.71
C ILE A 135 1.83 18.36 -0.09
N PRO A 136 2.97 17.85 -0.58
CA PRO A 136 3.55 16.64 -0.01
C PRO A 136 4.12 16.90 1.39
N PHE A 137 3.90 15.94 2.30
CA PHE A 137 4.54 15.97 3.61
C PHE A 137 6.01 15.55 3.51
N GLU A 138 6.88 16.29 4.21
CA GLU A 138 8.29 15.98 4.41
C GLU A 138 8.65 16.16 5.89
N GLU A 139 9.19 15.13 6.53
CA GLU A 139 9.54 15.15 7.97
C GLU A 139 10.51 16.30 8.33
N SER A 140 11.46 16.58 7.45
CA SER A 140 12.43 17.68 7.64
C SER A 140 11.76 19.06 7.74
N ILE A 141 10.69 19.26 6.97
CA ILE A 141 9.91 20.50 6.98
C ILE A 141 8.99 20.52 8.23
N ALA A 142 8.41 19.38 8.58
CA ALA A 142 7.59 19.25 9.79
C ALA A 142 8.39 19.55 11.06
N ALA A 143 9.60 19.01 11.15
CA ALA A 143 10.52 19.25 12.27
C ALA A 143 10.91 20.74 12.43
N ALA A 144 10.88 21.50 11.33
CA ALA A 144 11.12 22.95 11.33
C ALA A 144 9.85 23.79 11.56
N GLY A 145 8.69 23.16 11.82
CA GLY A 145 7.40 23.86 12.01
C GLY A 145 6.79 24.39 10.71
N GLY A 146 7.25 23.91 9.54
CA GLY A 146 6.86 24.42 8.22
C GLY A 146 5.40 24.16 7.82
N TYR A 147 4.65 23.37 8.61
CA TYR A 147 3.25 23.03 8.33
C TYR A 147 2.26 23.60 9.37
N ALA A 148 2.72 24.54 10.22
CA ALA A 148 1.86 25.14 11.27
C ALA A 148 0.63 25.87 10.72
N ASP A 149 0.67 26.32 9.47
CA ASP A 149 -0.40 27.10 8.82
C ASP A 149 -1.37 26.23 8.00
N PHE A 150 -1.29 24.90 8.12
CA PHE A 150 -2.19 24.00 7.39
C PHE A 150 -3.39 23.62 8.25
N ASP A 151 -4.58 23.95 7.78
CA ASP A 151 -5.85 23.61 8.44
C ASP A 151 -6.43 22.26 7.99
N THR A 152 -5.90 21.71 6.89
CA THR A 152 -6.45 20.51 6.26
C THR A 152 -5.32 19.55 5.85
N ALA A 153 -5.47 18.28 6.22
CA ALA A 153 -4.57 17.22 5.81
C ALA A 153 -5.34 15.97 5.37
N ILE A 154 -4.83 15.29 4.35
CA ILE A 154 -5.21 13.92 3.99
C ILE A 154 -4.13 13.00 4.54
N VAL A 155 -4.52 12.11 5.44
CA VAL A 155 -3.60 11.24 6.17
C VAL A 155 -4.00 9.80 5.91
N THR A 156 -3.04 8.97 5.53
CA THR A 156 -3.28 7.53 5.42
C THR A 156 -3.36 6.90 6.83
N CYS A 157 -4.12 5.81 6.96
CA CYS A 157 -4.48 5.22 8.25
C CYS A 157 -3.29 4.92 9.16
N ASP A 158 -2.11 4.64 8.60
CA ASP A 158 -0.91 4.30 9.36
C ASP A 158 0.01 5.48 9.66
N SER A 159 -0.28 6.66 9.09
CA SER A 159 0.59 7.84 9.13
C SER A 159 0.12 8.95 10.07
N GLU A 160 -0.94 8.72 10.84
CA GLU A 160 -1.47 9.72 11.82
C GLU A 160 -0.45 10.13 12.87
N HIS A 161 0.51 9.24 13.17
CA HIS A 161 1.58 9.49 14.14
C HIS A 161 2.62 10.51 13.65
N LEU A 162 2.67 10.79 12.33
CA LEU A 162 3.59 11.76 11.71
C LEU A 162 3.10 13.20 11.86
N ILE A 163 1.80 13.40 12.18
CA ILE A 163 1.25 14.75 12.35
C ILE A 163 1.64 15.26 13.73
N PRO A 164 2.31 16.44 13.82
CA PRO A 164 2.56 17.09 15.09
C PRO A 164 1.24 17.36 15.81
N ARG A 165 1.08 16.81 17.00
CA ARG A 165 -0.05 17.16 17.88
C ARG A 165 0.27 18.52 18.50
N HIS A 166 -0.51 19.54 18.16
CA HIS A 166 -0.50 20.85 18.81
C HIS A 166 -1.26 20.80 20.13
#